data_697dd9f03b1ad87a3e526ca0e8eb9dfd
#
_entry.id   697dd9f03b1ad87a3e526ca0e8eb9dfd
#
_cell.length_a   1.000
_cell.length_b   1.000
_cell.length_c   1.000
_cell.angle_alpha   90.00
_cell.angle_beta   90.00
_cell.angle_gamma   90.00
#
_symmetry.space_group_name_H-M   'P 1'
#
loop_
_entity.id
_entity.type
_entity.pdbx_description
1 polymer ?
#
loop_
_entity_poly.entity_id
_entity_poly.type
_entity_poly.pdbx_seq_one_letter_code
_entity_poly.pdbx_strand_id
1 'polypeptide(L)'
;MAKTMAKSKGNGNVKPSEWLQWYEHHLRFWLWCMRKYRRCEPEEADVVLFTREDLWEAMKRQPDGLTKEERKRLRELDRELKEHAHWMAKALPELPQIRKRLKPPRSHWWWFLDKLAEKRSGR
;
A
#
# COMPACT_ATOMS: atom_id res chain seq x y z
N MET A 1 15.92 3.45 8.77
CA MET A 1 15.59 3.02 8.69
C MET A 1 15.03 1.97 8.54
N ALA A 2 14.73 1.75 8.88
CA ALA A 2 14.27 0.73 8.93
C ALA A 2 13.68 0.32 7.90
N LYS A 3 13.19 0.86 7.51
CA LYS A 3 12.52 0.50 6.65
C LYS A 3 13.02 -0.26 5.82
N THR A 4 13.47 -0.14 5.49
CA THR A 4 13.84 -0.79 4.50
C THR A 4 14.36 -1.93 4.84
N MET A 5 14.85 -1.94 5.70
CA MET A 5 15.39 -2.93 6.04
C MET A 5 14.75 -4.00 6.18
N ALA A 6 13.89 -3.77 6.67
CA ALA A 6 13.17 -4.83 6.97
C ALA A 6 12.92 -5.64 5.86
N LYS A 7 12.64 -5.13 4.86
CA LYS A 7 12.20 -5.89 3.91
C LYS A 7 13.05 -6.88 3.46
N SER A 8 14.09 -6.90 3.72
CA SER A 8 14.85 -7.82 3.10
C SER A 8 14.76 -9.11 3.64
N LYS A 9 15.58 -9.55 4.43
CA LYS A 9 15.70 -10.83 4.80
C LYS A 9 14.67 -11.40 5.57
N GLY A 10 14.19 -11.02 6.52
CA GLY A 10 13.24 -11.72 7.33
C GLY A 10 11.87 -11.83 6.74
N ASN A 11 11.64 -11.19 5.62
CA ASN A 11 10.31 -11.19 5.05
C ASN A 11 9.79 -12.57 4.70
N GLY A 12 10.65 -13.51 4.42
CA GLY A 12 10.21 -14.85 4.09
C GLY A 12 9.50 -15.54 5.23
N ASN A 13 9.74 -15.10 6.48
CA ASN A 13 9.15 -15.72 7.64
C ASN A 13 7.95 -14.96 8.19
N VAL A 14 7.64 -13.82 7.64
CA VAL A 14 6.52 -13.02 8.13
C VAL A 14 5.25 -13.51 7.46
N LYS A 15 4.26 -13.84 8.28
CA LYS A 15 3.02 -14.39 7.77
C LYS A 15 2.15 -13.34 7.10
N PRO A 16 1.32 -13.75 6.14
CA PRO A 16 0.41 -12.78 5.51
C PRO A 16 -0.47 -12.04 6.52
N SER A 17 -0.91 -12.70 7.59
CA SER A 17 -1.75 -12.03 8.57
C SER A 17 -1.01 -10.90 9.27
N GLU A 18 0.29 -11.06 9.48
CA GLU A 18 1.10 -10.02 10.09
C GLU A 18 1.26 -8.84 9.12
N TRP A 19 1.51 -9.13 7.84
CA TRP A 19 1.60 -8.06 6.87
C TRP A 19 0.27 -7.34 6.69
N LEU A 20 -0.84 -8.05 6.84
CA LEU A 20 -2.16 -7.43 6.78
C LEU A 20 -2.33 -6.44 7.93
N GLN A 21 -1.87 -6.80 9.14
CA GLN A 21 -1.94 -5.92 10.27
C GLN A 21 -1.10 -4.66 10.05
N TRP A 22 0.10 -4.82 9.49
CA TRP A 22 0.95 -3.68 9.19
C TRP A 22 0.33 -2.78 8.12
N TYR A 23 -0.25 -3.39 7.10
CA TYR A 23 -0.90 -2.64 6.04
C TYR A 23 -2.05 -1.81 6.61
N GLU A 24 -2.88 -2.44 7.43
CA GLU A 24 -3.99 -1.73 8.05
C GLU A 24 -3.48 -0.60 8.93
N HIS A 25 -2.46 -0.84 9.73
CA HIS A 25 -1.91 0.16 10.62
C HIS A 25 -1.39 1.38 9.84
N HIS A 26 -0.59 1.13 8.82
CA HIS A 26 -0.02 2.24 8.06
C HIS A 26 -1.07 2.97 7.24
N LEU A 27 -2.03 2.25 6.68
CA LEU A 27 -3.09 2.90 5.93
C LEU A 27 -3.93 3.79 6.82
N ARG A 28 -4.30 3.30 8.01
CA ARG A 28 -5.11 4.09 8.91
C ARG A 28 -4.36 5.30 9.43
N PHE A 29 -3.09 5.15 9.74
CA PHE A 29 -2.29 6.28 10.19
C PHE A 29 -2.18 7.34 9.09
N TRP A 30 -1.90 6.91 7.86
CA TRP A 30 -1.77 7.83 6.74
C TRP A 30 -3.09 8.57 6.48
N LEU A 31 -4.21 7.84 6.51
CA LEU A 31 -5.51 8.48 6.31
C LEU A 31 -5.80 9.49 7.42
N TRP A 32 -5.45 9.14 8.65
CA TRP A 32 -5.63 10.05 9.77
C TRP A 32 -4.83 11.34 9.56
N CYS A 33 -3.59 11.22 9.15
CA CYS A 33 -2.75 12.38 8.89
C CYS A 33 -3.35 13.25 7.79
N MET A 34 -3.80 12.63 6.72
CA MET A 34 -4.36 13.38 5.60
C MET A 34 -5.66 14.09 5.98
N ARG A 35 -6.48 13.44 6.81
CA ARG A 35 -7.72 14.06 7.25
C ARG A 35 -7.46 15.21 8.20
N LYS A 36 -6.53 15.03 9.13
CA LYS A 36 -6.29 16.04 10.15
C LYS A 36 -5.43 17.19 9.65
N TYR A 37 -4.36 16.88 8.95
CA TYR A 37 -3.39 17.89 8.56
C TYR A 37 -3.41 18.21 7.08
N ARG A 38 -4.20 17.46 6.31
CA ARG A 38 -4.28 17.61 4.86
C ARG A 38 -2.96 17.28 4.18
N ARG A 39 -2.07 16.63 4.88
CA ARG A 39 -0.77 16.27 4.32
C ARG A 39 -0.12 15.22 5.20
N CYS A 40 0.83 14.51 4.65
CA CYS A 40 1.66 13.58 5.37
C CYS A 40 3.03 13.59 4.72
N GLU A 41 4.03 13.18 5.46
CA GLU A 41 5.37 13.06 4.88
C GLU A 41 5.36 11.95 3.84
N PRO A 42 6.17 12.10 2.77
CA PRO A 42 6.21 11.06 1.75
C PRO A 42 6.53 9.67 2.31
N GLU A 43 7.32 9.60 3.37
CA GLU A 43 7.68 8.33 3.98
C GLU A 43 6.47 7.62 4.56
N GLU A 44 5.45 8.37 4.97
CA GLU A 44 4.25 7.75 5.50
C GLU A 44 3.34 7.26 4.40
N ALA A 45 3.37 7.93 3.26
CA ALA A 45 2.58 7.53 2.13
C ALA A 45 3.18 6.31 1.46
N ASP A 46 4.49 6.31 1.22
CA ASP A 46 5.08 5.21 0.48
C ASP A 46 5.11 3.92 1.28
N VAL A 47 5.17 3.99 2.62
CA VAL A 47 5.17 2.78 3.42
C VAL A 47 3.85 2.02 3.26
N VAL A 48 2.76 2.71 2.99
CA VAL A 48 1.49 2.04 2.73
C VAL A 48 1.64 1.15 1.50
N LEU A 49 2.25 1.69 0.44
CA LEU A 49 2.38 0.97 -0.82
C LEU A 49 3.39 -0.17 -0.71
N PHE A 50 4.52 0.05 -0.05
CA PHE A 50 5.52 -0.99 0.12
C PHE A 50 4.99 -2.11 1.02
N THR A 51 4.22 -1.77 2.03
CA THR A 51 3.63 -2.80 2.89
C THR A 51 2.61 -3.61 2.11
N ARG A 52 1.83 -2.96 1.24
CA ARG A 52 0.89 -3.69 0.40
C ARG A 52 1.63 -4.66 -0.54
N GLU A 53 2.76 -4.23 -1.06
CA GLU A 53 3.57 -5.08 -1.92
C GLU A 53 4.09 -6.29 -1.15
N ASP A 54 4.58 -6.06 0.07
CA ASP A 54 5.10 -7.13 0.91
C ASP A 54 3.99 -8.10 1.29
N LEU A 55 2.79 -7.60 1.52
CA LEU A 55 1.64 -8.45 1.79
C LEU A 55 1.35 -9.35 0.59
N TRP A 56 1.39 -8.78 -0.62
CA TRP A 56 1.17 -9.57 -1.82
C TRP A 56 2.21 -10.69 -1.95
N GLU A 57 3.49 -10.35 -1.68
CA GLU A 57 4.55 -11.35 -1.74
C GLU A 57 4.31 -12.46 -0.72
N ALA A 58 3.89 -12.10 0.49
CA ALA A 58 3.62 -13.09 1.53
C ALA A 58 2.46 -13.99 1.14
N MET A 59 1.41 -13.41 0.54
CA MET A 59 0.27 -14.19 0.10
C MET A 59 0.63 -15.13 -1.04
N LYS A 60 1.55 -14.71 -1.88
CA LYS A 60 2.01 -15.53 -2.98
C LYS A 60 2.76 -16.74 -2.44
N ARG A 61 3.58 -16.54 -1.40
CA ARG A 61 4.33 -17.64 -0.79
C ARG A 61 3.42 -18.54 0.04
N GLN A 62 2.40 -17.99 0.66
CA GLN A 62 1.48 -18.74 1.51
C GLN A 62 0.04 -18.45 1.09
N PRO A 63 -0.43 -19.07 0.01
CA PRO A 63 -1.75 -18.74 -0.53
C PRO A 63 -2.91 -18.93 0.45
N ASP A 64 -2.74 -19.82 1.44
CA ASP A 64 -3.77 -20.04 2.42
C ASP A 64 -3.48 -19.32 3.73
N GLY A 65 -2.59 -18.32 3.70
CA GLY A 65 -2.14 -17.65 4.91
C GLY A 65 -3.11 -16.68 5.53
N LEU A 66 -4.19 -16.32 4.83
CA LEU A 66 -5.20 -15.44 5.40
C LEU A 66 -6.51 -16.21 5.57
N THR A 67 -7.19 -15.94 6.67
CA THR A 67 -8.52 -16.51 6.87
C THR A 67 -9.51 -15.81 5.96
N LYS A 68 -10.72 -16.33 5.91
CA LYS A 68 -11.78 -15.75 5.10
C LYS A 68 -12.07 -14.32 5.57
N GLU A 69 -12.13 -14.12 6.89
CA GLU A 69 -12.37 -12.79 7.46
C GLU A 69 -11.24 -11.84 7.12
N GLU A 70 -10.00 -12.34 7.16
CA GLU A 70 -8.86 -11.50 6.83
C GLU A 70 -8.87 -11.10 5.35
N ARG A 71 -9.29 -12.00 4.46
CA ARG A 71 -9.39 -11.67 3.05
C ARG A 71 -10.46 -10.61 2.83
N LYS A 72 -11.56 -10.69 3.57
CA LYS A 72 -12.60 -9.69 3.48
C LYS A 72 -12.07 -8.36 3.97
N ARG A 73 -11.30 -8.38 5.06
CA ARG A 73 -10.70 -7.18 5.60
C ARG A 73 -9.77 -6.53 4.60
N LEU A 74 -8.97 -7.36 3.92
CA LEU A 74 -8.04 -6.84 2.91
C LEU A 74 -8.81 -6.15 1.78
N ARG A 75 -9.91 -6.73 1.33
CA ARG A 75 -10.69 -6.11 0.27
C ARG A 75 -11.24 -4.75 0.72
N GLU A 76 -11.64 -4.64 1.98
CA GLU A 76 -12.14 -3.38 2.50
C GLU A 76 -11.06 -2.33 2.56
N LEU A 77 -9.87 -2.72 3.01
CA LEU A 77 -8.73 -1.79 3.08
C LEU A 77 -8.30 -1.36 1.67
N ASP A 78 -8.28 -2.30 0.74
CA ASP A 78 -7.91 -1.97 -0.63
C ASP A 78 -8.91 -1.01 -1.25
N ARG A 79 -10.20 -1.19 -0.96
CA ARG A 79 -11.20 -0.31 -1.48
C ARG A 79 -11.02 1.09 -0.90
N GLU A 80 -10.72 1.17 0.40
CA GLU A 80 -10.51 2.46 1.05
C GLU A 80 -9.30 3.16 0.45
N LEU A 81 -8.23 2.45 0.20
CA LEU A 81 -7.05 3.05 -0.42
C LEU A 81 -7.38 3.58 -1.81
N LYS A 82 -8.12 2.80 -2.61
CA LYS A 82 -8.50 3.25 -3.95
C LYS A 82 -9.38 4.49 -3.89
N GLU A 83 -10.26 4.57 -2.92
CA GLU A 83 -11.13 5.72 -2.78
C GLU A 83 -10.35 6.99 -2.46
N HIS A 84 -9.17 6.85 -1.91
CA HIS A 84 -8.34 7.98 -1.57
C HIS A 84 -7.12 8.09 -2.49
N ALA A 85 -7.24 7.58 -3.71
CA ALA A 85 -6.14 7.61 -4.68
C ALA A 85 -5.63 9.03 -4.92
N HIS A 86 -6.52 10.02 -4.92
CA HIS A 86 -6.09 11.40 -5.15
C HIS A 86 -5.24 11.92 -3.99
N TRP A 87 -5.49 11.45 -2.78
CA TRP A 87 -4.64 11.85 -1.65
C TRP A 87 -3.26 11.22 -1.80
N MET A 88 -3.19 9.97 -2.29
CA MET A 88 -1.91 9.32 -2.48
C MET A 88 -1.09 10.04 -3.57
N ALA A 89 -1.75 10.42 -4.66
CA ALA A 89 -1.07 11.14 -5.73
C ALA A 89 -0.50 12.46 -5.20
N LYS A 90 -1.24 13.11 -4.31
CA LYS A 90 -0.80 14.38 -3.75
C LYS A 90 0.31 14.20 -2.73
N ALA A 91 0.20 13.17 -1.89
CA ALA A 91 1.18 12.94 -0.82
C ALA A 91 2.50 12.38 -1.36
N LEU A 92 2.45 11.71 -2.51
CA LEU A 92 3.63 11.05 -3.06
C LEU A 92 3.81 11.47 -4.51
N PRO A 93 4.24 12.71 -4.75
CA PRO A 93 4.38 13.19 -6.13
C PRO A 93 5.40 12.41 -6.94
N GLU A 94 6.35 11.74 -6.26
CA GLU A 94 7.36 10.97 -6.98
C GLU A 94 6.90 9.55 -7.31
N LEU A 95 5.63 9.24 -7.12
CA LEU A 95 5.13 7.90 -7.46
C LEU A 95 5.50 7.46 -8.88
N PRO A 96 5.40 8.33 -9.90
CA PRO A 96 5.80 7.91 -11.25
C PRO A 96 7.27 7.48 -11.33
N GLN A 97 8.17 8.16 -10.59
CA GLN A 97 9.58 7.80 -10.62
C GLN A 97 9.81 6.48 -9.88
N ILE A 98 9.10 6.26 -8.77
CA ILE A 98 9.20 5.01 -8.04
C ILE A 98 8.75 3.87 -8.93
N ARG A 99 7.62 4.04 -9.60
CA ARG A 99 7.08 3.03 -10.50
C ARG A 99 8.06 2.72 -11.64
N LYS A 100 8.72 3.75 -12.15
CA LYS A 100 9.68 3.57 -13.23
C LYS A 100 10.84 2.70 -12.79
N ARG A 101 11.27 2.85 -11.52
CA ARG A 101 12.36 2.04 -11.01
C ARG A 101 11.92 0.62 -10.71
N LEU A 102 10.74 0.46 -10.10
CA LEU A 102 10.27 -0.86 -9.69
C LEU A 102 9.72 -1.69 -10.84
N LYS A 103 9.19 -1.05 -11.86
CA LYS A 103 8.57 -1.71 -13.00
C LYS A 103 7.58 -2.78 -12.57
N PRO A 104 6.60 -2.43 -11.73
CA PRO A 104 5.65 -3.42 -11.24
C PRO A 104 4.67 -3.83 -12.32
N PRO A 105 4.12 -5.05 -12.23
CA PRO A 105 3.08 -5.44 -13.16
C PRO A 105 1.82 -4.61 -12.92
N ARG A 106 1.00 -4.46 -13.95
CA ARG A 106 -0.20 -3.66 -13.82
C ARG A 106 -1.18 -4.20 -12.78
N SER A 107 -1.13 -5.48 -12.50
CA SER A 107 -2.00 -6.06 -11.49
C SER A 107 -1.68 -5.53 -10.08
N HIS A 108 -0.49 -4.96 -9.89
CA HIS A 108 -0.15 -4.34 -8.63
C HIS A 108 -0.67 -2.89 -8.66
N TRP A 109 -1.97 -2.75 -8.63
CA TRP A 109 -2.66 -1.48 -8.82
C TRP A 109 -2.23 -0.38 -7.85
N TRP A 110 -1.72 -0.75 -6.69
CA TRP A 110 -1.34 0.25 -5.70
C TRP A 110 -0.18 1.12 -6.15
N TRP A 111 0.58 0.67 -7.14
CA TRP A 111 1.65 1.48 -7.70
C TRP A 111 1.15 2.43 -8.80
N PHE A 112 -0.15 2.37 -9.12
CA PHE A 112 -0.74 3.16 -10.20
C PHE A 112 -1.87 4.07 -9.70
N LEU A 113 -1.83 4.42 -8.40
CA LEU A 113 -2.91 5.23 -7.82
C LEU A 113 -2.98 6.62 -8.40
N ASP A 114 -1.85 7.18 -8.84
CA ASP A 114 -1.85 8.48 -9.51
C ASP A 114 -2.64 8.40 -10.81
N LYS A 115 -2.53 7.27 -11.52
CA LYS A 115 -3.29 7.09 -12.76
C LYS A 115 -4.77 6.92 -12.46
N LEU A 116 -5.08 6.21 -11.39
CA LEU A 116 -6.47 6.03 -10.99
C LEU A 116 -7.08 7.38 -10.61
N ALA A 117 -6.33 8.22 -9.91
CA ALA A 117 -6.81 9.54 -9.53
C ALA A 117 -7.07 10.41 -10.75
N GLU A 118 -6.17 10.37 -11.74
CA GLU A 118 -6.33 11.11 -12.98
C GLU A 118 -7.59 10.66 -13.71
N LYS A 119 -7.82 9.35 -13.77
CA LYS A 119 -8.96 8.82 -14.47
C LYS A 119 -10.27 9.27 -13.83
N ARG A 120 -10.30 9.31 -12.49
CA ARG A 120 -11.52 9.69 -11.79
C ARG A 120 -11.83 11.17 -11.87
N SER A 121 -10.80 12.01 -11.92
CA SER A 121 -11.07 13.45 -11.96
C SER A 121 -11.05 14.01 -13.36
N GLY A 122 -10.54 13.25 -14.29
CA GLY A 122 -10.45 13.77 -15.64
C GLY A 122 -11.70 13.68 -16.44
N ARG A 123 -12.78 13.19 -15.93
CA ARG A 123 -13.89 13.01 -16.67
C ARG A 123 -14.42 14.09 -17.12
#